data_3c67c3adaf764fe73c1c4492849842f3
#
_entry.id   3c67c3adaf764fe73c1c4492849842f3
#
_cell.length_a   1.000
_cell.length_b   1.000
_cell.length_c   1.000
_cell.angle_alpha   90.00
_cell.angle_beta   90.00
_cell.angle_gamma   90.00
#
_symmetry.space_group_name_H-M   'P 1'
#
loop_
_entity.id
_entity.type
_entity.pdbx_description
1 polymer ?
#
loop_
_entity_poly.entity_id
_entity_poly.type
_entity_poly.pdbx_seq_one_letter_code
_entity_poly.pdbx_strand_id
1 'polypeptide(L)'
;MDLANLVGRPALRPGEARLPWGDADFSARVLAEHLDDRHDLASRRPSIIDTHVDWLRSIVEGDGGRVLDLGCGPGLYLERLAGAGWECTGVDVSPGAIEHAERRAREAGLRCRYVVGDFRSAEVASEFDLVLCLFGELSTVPVDDVDRVLTDMARRLRDGGRGVIELSTRSGVRSKGDRPVTWYAADGGLFADGAHLVMRESRWFEDVSAAVERWWVVDESASPPRMIGSTTWWHGAHLGEAMRRAGLVIDGRFGDLTGAAPDDGDEFETIVFRLA
;
A
#
# COMPACT_ATOMS: atom_id res chain seq x y z
N MET A 1 -27.69 14.52 14.72
CA MET A 1 -27.06 14.50 13.36
C MET A 1 -27.61 15.67 12.57
N ASP A 2 -26.73 16.58 12.14
CA ASP A 2 -27.17 17.71 11.29
C ASP A 2 -27.16 17.27 9.82
N LEU A 3 -28.33 16.98 9.26
CA LEU A 3 -28.49 16.57 7.86
C LEU A 3 -28.00 17.64 6.87
N ALA A 4 -27.95 18.92 7.28
CA ALA A 4 -27.44 19.99 6.42
C ALA A 4 -25.99 19.76 6.01
N ASN A 5 -25.17 19.16 6.88
CA ASN A 5 -23.78 18.80 6.58
C ASN A 5 -23.66 17.66 5.55
N LEU A 6 -24.65 16.77 5.47
CA LEU A 6 -24.68 15.72 4.45
C LEU A 6 -25.22 16.22 3.10
N VAL A 7 -26.18 17.14 3.12
CA VAL A 7 -26.75 17.75 1.91
C VAL A 7 -25.74 18.71 1.27
N GLY A 8 -25.04 19.50 2.09
CA GLY A 8 -24.01 20.46 1.65
C GLY A 8 -22.62 19.86 1.48
N ARG A 9 -22.48 18.52 1.39
CA ARG A 9 -21.19 17.88 1.30
C ARG A 9 -20.36 18.36 0.09
N PRO A 10 -19.03 18.55 0.25
CA PRO A 10 -18.18 18.95 -0.85
C PRO A 10 -18.19 17.89 -1.97
N ALA A 11 -18.01 18.32 -3.22
CA ALA A 11 -17.83 17.40 -4.33
C ALA A 11 -16.59 16.52 -4.07
N LEU A 12 -16.63 15.27 -4.55
CA LEU A 12 -15.45 14.40 -4.55
C LEU A 12 -14.38 15.00 -5.46
N ARG A 13 -13.14 15.04 -4.97
CA ARG A 13 -11.98 15.46 -5.75
C ARG A 13 -10.75 14.61 -5.41
N PRO A 14 -9.93 14.25 -6.41
CA PRO A 14 -8.69 13.53 -6.17
C PRO A 14 -7.74 14.27 -5.21
N GLY A 15 -7.13 13.55 -4.28
CA GLY A 15 -6.13 14.06 -3.35
C GLY A 15 -6.64 14.84 -2.14
N GLU A 16 -7.92 15.20 -2.06
CA GLU A 16 -8.45 16.03 -0.96
C GLU A 16 -8.64 15.28 0.37
N ALA A 17 -8.88 13.98 0.32
CA ALA A 17 -9.11 13.17 1.52
C ALA A 17 -8.17 11.96 1.54
N ARG A 18 -7.68 11.62 2.72
CA ARG A 18 -6.81 10.47 2.95
C ARG A 18 -7.32 9.63 4.11
N LEU A 19 -7.04 8.34 4.08
CA LEU A 19 -7.20 7.48 5.24
C LEU A 19 -6.21 7.93 6.31
N PRO A 20 -6.63 8.00 7.59
CA PRO A 20 -5.78 8.51 8.67
C PRO A 20 -4.82 7.42 9.21
N TRP A 21 -3.98 6.85 8.34
CA TRP A 21 -3.07 5.75 8.67
C TRP A 21 -2.16 6.03 9.88
N GLY A 22 -1.74 7.30 10.07
CA GLY A 22 -0.91 7.73 11.18
C GLY A 22 -1.67 8.02 12.48
N ASP A 23 -3.01 7.97 12.48
CA ASP A 23 -3.82 8.08 13.68
C ASP A 23 -3.74 6.78 14.51
N ALA A 24 -3.50 6.88 15.80
CA ALA A 24 -3.23 5.72 16.64
C ALA A 24 -4.42 4.75 16.73
N ASP A 25 -5.64 5.30 16.89
CA ASP A 25 -6.85 4.48 17.01
C ASP A 25 -7.21 3.81 15.68
N PHE A 26 -7.13 4.57 14.58
CA PHE A 26 -7.35 4.01 13.24
C PHE A 26 -6.29 2.96 12.90
N SER A 27 -5.03 3.24 13.21
CA SER A 27 -3.90 2.33 13.02
C SER A 27 -4.09 1.00 13.75
N ALA A 28 -4.58 1.03 14.99
CA ALA A 28 -4.86 -0.19 15.76
C ALA A 28 -5.98 -1.04 15.11
N ARG A 29 -7.04 -0.40 14.61
CA ARG A 29 -8.13 -1.10 13.90
C ARG A 29 -7.69 -1.66 12.56
N VAL A 30 -6.88 -0.90 11.80
CA VAL A 30 -6.29 -1.39 10.54
C VAL A 30 -5.38 -2.58 10.79
N LEU A 31 -4.61 -2.60 11.87
CA LEU A 31 -3.79 -3.76 12.22
C LEU A 31 -4.62 -5.04 12.36
N ALA A 32 -5.82 -4.94 12.94
CA ALA A 32 -6.72 -6.10 13.02
C ALA A 32 -7.13 -6.61 11.63
N GLU A 33 -7.40 -5.70 10.68
CA GLU A 33 -7.70 -6.06 9.28
C GLU A 33 -6.49 -6.68 8.56
N HIS A 34 -5.27 -6.20 8.83
CA HIS A 34 -4.04 -6.79 8.28
C HIS A 34 -3.79 -8.22 8.75
N LEU A 35 -4.19 -8.53 9.98
CA LEU A 35 -3.97 -9.84 10.61
C LEU A 35 -5.13 -10.81 10.43
N ASP A 36 -6.23 -10.39 9.82
CA ASP A 36 -7.37 -11.25 9.52
C ASP A 36 -7.09 -12.13 8.29
N ASP A 37 -6.94 -13.43 8.50
CA ASP A 37 -6.63 -14.41 7.46
C ASP A 37 -7.86 -14.87 6.65
N ARG A 38 -9.04 -14.31 6.91
CA ARG A 38 -10.30 -14.65 6.22
C ARG A 38 -10.48 -13.91 4.89
N HIS A 39 -9.73 -12.82 4.68
CA HIS A 39 -9.83 -11.98 3.48
C HIS A 39 -8.48 -11.31 3.14
N ASP A 40 -8.42 -10.68 1.97
CA ASP A 40 -7.23 -9.99 1.47
C ASP A 40 -7.43 -8.45 1.38
N LEU A 41 -8.19 -7.84 2.31
CA LEU A 41 -8.59 -6.42 2.22
C LEU A 41 -7.45 -5.44 2.54
N ALA A 42 -6.69 -5.69 3.60
CA ALA A 42 -5.60 -4.83 4.04
C ALA A 42 -4.22 -5.48 3.83
N SER A 43 -4.16 -6.79 3.87
CA SER A 43 -2.98 -7.62 3.54
C SER A 43 -3.45 -8.92 2.93
N ARG A 44 -2.55 -9.61 2.25
CA ARG A 44 -2.82 -10.94 1.72
C ARG A 44 -2.73 -12.00 2.82
N ARG A 45 -3.50 -13.07 2.64
CA ARG A 45 -3.49 -14.23 3.53
C ARG A 45 -2.10 -14.88 3.57
N PRO A 46 -1.73 -15.52 4.69
CA PRO A 46 -0.39 -16.08 4.90
C PRO A 46 0.13 -16.96 3.77
N SER A 47 -0.69 -17.89 3.25
CA SER A 47 -0.27 -18.79 2.16
C SER A 47 0.05 -18.08 0.84
N ILE A 48 -0.63 -16.97 0.56
CA ILE A 48 -0.34 -16.14 -0.62
C ILE A 48 1.01 -15.43 -0.43
N ILE A 49 1.22 -14.85 0.76
CA ILE A 49 2.49 -14.17 1.09
C ILE A 49 3.67 -15.15 1.03
N ASP A 50 3.50 -16.39 1.50
CA ASP A 50 4.54 -17.42 1.42
C ASP A 50 4.96 -17.68 -0.03
N THR A 51 3.99 -17.84 -0.94
CA THR A 51 4.26 -18.02 -2.38
C THR A 51 4.96 -16.79 -3.00
N HIS A 52 4.51 -15.60 -2.64
CA HIS A 52 5.10 -14.33 -3.10
C HIS A 52 6.55 -14.17 -2.64
N VAL A 53 6.85 -14.50 -1.39
CA VAL A 53 8.20 -14.44 -0.83
C VAL A 53 9.13 -15.41 -1.54
N ASP A 54 8.68 -16.62 -1.86
CA ASP A 54 9.48 -17.57 -2.62
C ASP A 54 9.84 -17.03 -4.01
N TRP A 55 8.89 -16.41 -4.69
CA TRP A 55 9.14 -15.76 -5.98
C TRP A 55 10.07 -14.53 -5.84
N LEU A 56 9.84 -13.65 -4.86
CA LEU A 56 10.68 -12.48 -4.61
C LEU A 56 12.15 -12.87 -4.35
N ARG A 57 12.38 -13.98 -3.66
CA ARG A 57 13.72 -14.53 -3.45
C ARG A 57 14.36 -15.06 -4.73
N SER A 58 13.55 -15.58 -5.65
CA SER A 58 14.04 -16.17 -6.91
C SER A 58 14.53 -15.14 -7.92
N ILE A 59 14.08 -13.89 -7.82
CA ILE A 59 14.47 -12.81 -8.77
C ILE A 59 15.75 -12.07 -8.36
N VAL A 60 16.32 -12.37 -7.19
CA VAL A 60 17.57 -11.79 -6.70
C VAL A 60 18.63 -12.89 -6.64
N GLU A 61 19.87 -12.56 -7.04
CA GLU A 61 20.98 -13.49 -6.97
C GLU A 61 21.44 -13.73 -5.52
N GLY A 62 21.60 -15.00 -5.14
CA GLY A 62 22.09 -15.41 -3.81
C GLY A 62 20.99 -15.83 -2.83
N ASP A 63 21.40 -16.38 -1.69
CA ASP A 63 20.50 -16.94 -0.67
C ASP A 63 20.12 -15.94 0.44
N GLY A 64 20.34 -14.65 0.23
CA GLY A 64 20.04 -13.60 1.19
C GLY A 64 20.55 -12.25 0.71
N GLY A 65 20.28 -11.21 1.47
CA GLY A 65 20.66 -9.84 1.14
C GLY A 65 19.98 -8.84 2.06
N ARG A 66 20.01 -7.58 1.65
CA ARG A 66 19.34 -6.47 2.34
C ARG A 66 18.07 -6.11 1.57
N VAL A 67 16.93 -6.06 2.26
CA VAL A 67 15.65 -5.66 1.66
C VAL A 67 15.07 -4.43 2.34
N LEU A 68 14.52 -3.53 1.52
CA LEU A 68 13.71 -2.39 1.94
C LEU A 68 12.28 -2.59 1.44
N ASP A 69 11.31 -2.45 2.34
CA ASP A 69 9.87 -2.49 2.00
C ASP A 69 9.21 -1.14 2.35
N LEU A 70 8.72 -0.47 1.33
CA LEU A 70 8.07 0.84 1.39
C LEU A 70 6.56 0.68 1.47
N GLY A 71 5.96 1.00 2.62
CA GLY A 71 4.58 0.65 2.96
C GLY A 71 4.49 -0.79 3.49
N CYS A 72 5.38 -1.16 4.40
CA CYS A 72 5.53 -2.54 4.86
C CYS A 72 4.38 -3.05 5.75
N GLY A 73 3.47 -2.17 6.21
CA GLY A 73 2.42 -2.52 7.16
C GLY A 73 2.97 -3.22 8.40
N PRO A 74 2.33 -4.31 8.86
CA PRO A 74 2.78 -5.08 10.02
C PRO A 74 3.99 -6.00 9.74
N GLY A 75 4.69 -5.82 8.60
CA GLY A 75 5.93 -6.51 8.28
C GLY A 75 5.78 -7.96 7.83
N LEU A 76 4.63 -8.39 7.32
CA LEU A 76 4.33 -9.79 7.01
C LEU A 76 5.26 -10.41 5.95
N TYR A 77 5.67 -9.64 4.95
CA TYR A 77 6.69 -10.05 3.97
C TYR A 77 8.08 -10.07 4.58
N LEU A 78 8.42 -9.04 5.35
CA LEU A 78 9.75 -8.91 5.95
C LEU A 78 10.00 -9.97 7.03
N GLU A 79 9.01 -10.38 7.81
CA GLU A 79 9.13 -11.48 8.78
C GLU A 79 9.59 -12.77 8.08
N ARG A 80 9.04 -13.08 6.92
CA ARG A 80 9.38 -14.26 6.12
C ARG A 80 10.74 -14.17 5.46
N LEU A 81 11.05 -13.03 4.87
CA LEU A 81 12.36 -12.77 4.27
C LEU A 81 13.47 -12.83 5.33
N ALA A 82 13.25 -12.24 6.51
CA ALA A 82 14.21 -12.32 7.61
C ALA A 82 14.36 -13.74 8.15
N GLY A 83 13.29 -14.52 8.23
CA GLY A 83 13.32 -15.95 8.53
C GLY A 83 14.12 -16.76 7.52
N ALA A 84 14.20 -16.31 6.27
CA ALA A 84 15.05 -16.86 5.21
C ALA A 84 16.47 -16.28 5.18
N GLY A 85 16.87 -15.49 6.19
CA GLY A 85 18.24 -15.01 6.36
C GLY A 85 18.52 -13.59 5.86
N TRP A 86 17.51 -12.86 5.36
CA TRP A 86 17.66 -11.47 4.89
C TRP A 86 17.80 -10.48 6.05
N GLU A 87 18.47 -9.36 5.80
CA GLU A 87 18.45 -8.17 6.65
C GLU A 87 17.38 -7.23 6.15
N CYS A 88 16.35 -6.98 6.97
CA CYS A 88 15.13 -6.32 6.55
C CYS A 88 15.03 -4.91 7.11
N THR A 89 14.55 -3.98 6.28
CA THR A 89 14.13 -2.64 6.71
C THR A 89 12.73 -2.39 6.18
N GLY A 90 11.80 -1.98 7.06
CA GLY A 90 10.43 -1.63 6.70
C GLY A 90 10.14 -0.18 7.05
N VAL A 91 9.36 0.50 6.21
CA VAL A 91 8.85 1.86 6.44
C VAL A 91 7.34 1.83 6.29
N ASP A 92 6.63 2.32 7.29
CA ASP A 92 5.18 2.51 7.23
C ASP A 92 4.74 3.71 8.08
N VAL A 93 3.67 4.37 7.66
CA VAL A 93 3.12 5.53 8.36
C VAL A 93 2.27 5.14 9.58
N SER A 94 1.85 3.87 9.68
CA SER A 94 1.00 3.32 10.72
C SER A 94 1.81 2.93 11.97
N PRO A 95 1.69 3.66 13.10
CA PRO A 95 2.45 3.33 14.30
C PRO A 95 2.08 1.96 14.89
N GLY A 96 0.79 1.58 14.85
CA GLY A 96 0.35 0.28 15.38
C GLY A 96 0.87 -0.90 14.53
N ALA A 97 0.94 -0.75 13.21
CA ALA A 97 1.53 -1.75 12.34
C ALA A 97 3.03 -1.93 12.63
N ILE A 98 3.77 -0.83 12.75
CA ILE A 98 5.22 -0.86 13.06
C ILE A 98 5.48 -1.44 14.45
N GLU A 99 4.73 -1.04 15.48
CA GLU A 99 4.86 -1.62 16.83
C GLU A 99 4.66 -3.15 16.81
N HIS A 100 3.65 -3.61 16.06
CA HIS A 100 3.43 -5.05 15.86
C HIS A 100 4.64 -5.72 15.20
N ALA A 101 5.12 -5.16 14.08
CA ALA A 101 6.24 -5.69 13.33
C ALA A 101 7.53 -5.78 14.17
N GLU A 102 7.84 -4.73 14.94
CA GLU A 102 8.99 -4.71 15.85
C GLU A 102 8.87 -5.75 16.97
N ARG A 103 7.69 -5.91 17.56
CA ARG A 103 7.45 -6.92 18.57
C ARG A 103 7.67 -8.32 18.01
N ARG A 104 7.08 -8.63 16.85
CA ARG A 104 7.24 -9.91 16.16
C ARG A 104 8.70 -10.22 15.84
N ALA A 105 9.42 -9.24 15.30
CA ALA A 105 10.84 -9.40 14.98
C ALA A 105 11.69 -9.69 16.22
N ARG A 106 11.45 -8.99 17.35
CA ARG A 106 12.13 -9.24 18.62
C ARG A 106 11.84 -10.63 19.17
N GLU A 107 10.57 -11.04 19.20
CA GLU A 107 10.14 -12.36 19.69
C GLU A 107 10.76 -13.51 18.90
N ALA A 108 10.89 -13.36 17.59
CA ALA A 108 11.44 -14.36 16.70
C ALA A 108 12.97 -14.23 16.46
N GLY A 109 13.64 -13.23 17.06
CA GLY A 109 15.07 -12.99 16.89
C GLY A 109 15.48 -12.64 15.46
N LEU A 110 14.61 -11.97 14.70
CA LEU A 110 14.79 -11.63 13.29
C LEU A 110 15.61 -10.34 13.10
N ARG A 111 16.38 -10.27 12.03
CA ARG A 111 17.17 -9.10 11.64
C ARG A 111 16.30 -8.09 10.87
N CYS A 112 15.34 -7.48 11.57
CA CYS A 112 14.45 -6.46 11.03
C CYS A 112 14.61 -5.14 11.77
N ARG A 113 14.60 -4.04 11.01
CA ARG A 113 14.48 -2.67 11.48
C ARG A 113 13.23 -2.05 10.87
N TYR A 114 12.45 -1.35 11.69
CA TYR A 114 11.26 -0.66 11.23
C TYR A 114 11.33 0.83 11.52
N VAL A 115 10.67 1.64 10.68
CA VAL A 115 10.62 3.10 10.78
C VAL A 115 9.18 3.55 10.60
N VAL A 116 8.63 4.24 11.60
CA VAL A 116 7.36 4.95 11.45
C VAL A 116 7.62 6.20 10.61
N GLY A 117 7.03 6.28 9.42
CA GLY A 117 7.22 7.44 8.54
C GLY A 117 6.57 7.27 7.17
N ASP A 118 6.41 8.38 6.49
CA ASP A 118 5.98 8.40 5.09
C ASP A 118 7.12 7.92 4.19
N PHE A 119 6.94 6.82 3.47
CA PHE A 119 7.97 6.25 2.61
C PHE A 119 8.47 7.22 1.52
N ARG A 120 7.68 8.24 1.18
CA ARG A 120 8.06 9.29 0.22
C ARG A 120 9.15 10.23 0.75
N SER A 121 9.42 10.22 2.06
CA SER A 121 10.36 11.13 2.72
C SER A 121 11.18 10.48 3.83
N ALA A 122 10.95 9.20 4.14
CA ALA A 122 11.68 8.52 5.21
C ALA A 122 13.18 8.41 4.90
N GLU A 123 13.99 8.75 5.90
CA GLU A 123 15.45 8.60 5.82
C GLU A 123 15.84 7.18 6.24
N VAL A 124 16.17 6.35 5.26
CA VAL A 124 16.69 5.00 5.47
C VAL A 124 18.02 4.83 4.72
N ALA A 125 18.76 3.78 5.04
CA ALA A 125 20.02 3.47 4.37
C ALA A 125 19.85 3.30 2.85
N SER A 126 20.96 3.18 2.14
CA SER A 126 21.07 2.80 0.73
C SER A 126 21.69 1.40 0.59
N GLU A 127 21.87 0.97 -0.66
CA GLU A 127 22.55 -0.30 -1.01
C GLU A 127 21.75 -1.55 -0.63
N PHE A 128 20.47 -1.57 -0.97
CA PHE A 128 19.62 -2.74 -0.84
C PHE A 128 19.72 -3.64 -2.08
N ASP A 129 19.68 -4.96 -1.84
CA ASP A 129 19.57 -5.98 -2.89
C ASP A 129 18.18 -6.02 -3.48
N LEU A 130 17.16 -5.72 -2.66
CA LEU A 130 15.78 -5.73 -3.03
C LEU A 130 15.06 -4.50 -2.44
N VAL A 131 14.34 -3.75 -3.26
CA VAL A 131 13.47 -2.64 -2.83
C VAL A 131 12.05 -2.94 -3.27
N LEU A 132 11.14 -2.99 -2.30
CA LEU A 132 9.73 -3.34 -2.49
C LEU A 132 8.83 -2.12 -2.29
N CYS A 133 7.74 -2.06 -3.06
CA CYS A 133 6.60 -1.18 -2.86
C CYS A 133 5.35 -1.94 -3.34
N LEU A 134 4.73 -2.70 -2.44
CA LEU A 134 3.75 -3.73 -2.77
C LEU A 134 2.31 -3.28 -2.50
N PHE A 135 1.34 -4.10 -2.90
CA PHE A 135 -0.07 -3.94 -2.59
C PHE A 135 -0.68 -2.60 -3.02
N GLY A 136 -0.16 -2.02 -4.10
CA GLY A 136 -0.67 -0.78 -4.66
C GLY A 136 -0.28 0.50 -3.90
N GLU A 137 0.72 0.45 -3.03
CA GLU A 137 1.17 1.63 -2.27
C GLU A 137 1.57 2.78 -3.19
N LEU A 138 2.31 2.53 -4.28
CA LEU A 138 2.65 3.58 -5.23
C LEU A 138 1.40 4.17 -5.91
N SER A 139 0.30 3.44 -6.03
CA SER A 139 -0.97 3.94 -6.57
C SER A 139 -1.69 4.92 -5.64
N THR A 140 -1.22 5.10 -4.40
CA THR A 140 -1.69 6.15 -3.47
C THR A 140 -0.97 7.49 -3.69
N VAL A 141 0.12 7.50 -4.46
CA VAL A 141 0.95 8.67 -4.73
C VAL A 141 0.40 9.43 -5.93
N PRO A 142 0.18 10.76 -5.85
CA PRO A 142 -0.20 11.57 -7.01
C PRO A 142 0.80 11.43 -8.17
N VAL A 143 0.30 11.53 -9.41
CA VAL A 143 1.14 11.37 -10.62
C VAL A 143 2.36 12.30 -10.60
N ASP A 144 2.20 13.53 -10.14
CA ASP A 144 3.28 14.53 -10.07
C ASP A 144 4.40 14.18 -9.05
N ASP A 145 4.11 13.32 -8.08
CA ASP A 145 5.06 12.91 -7.04
C ASP A 145 5.78 11.58 -7.36
N VAL A 146 5.32 10.82 -8.35
CA VAL A 146 5.84 9.48 -8.68
C VAL A 146 7.31 9.51 -9.07
N ASP A 147 7.75 10.50 -9.85
CA ASP A 147 9.15 10.66 -10.26
C ASP A 147 10.09 10.75 -9.06
N ARG A 148 9.67 11.45 -8.01
CA ARG A 148 10.46 11.57 -6.78
C ARG A 148 10.58 10.24 -6.06
N VAL A 149 9.49 9.50 -5.94
CA VAL A 149 9.49 8.18 -5.29
C VAL A 149 10.37 7.20 -6.06
N LEU A 150 10.23 7.13 -7.37
CA LEU A 150 11.05 6.26 -8.21
C LEU A 150 12.54 6.63 -8.16
N THR A 151 12.86 7.94 -8.14
CA THR A 151 14.25 8.42 -7.98
C THR A 151 14.81 8.02 -6.61
N ASP A 152 14.00 8.08 -5.55
CA ASP A 152 14.43 7.64 -4.22
C ASP A 152 14.62 6.11 -4.19
N MET A 153 13.73 5.33 -4.78
CA MET A 153 13.91 3.87 -4.92
C MET A 153 15.20 3.52 -5.67
N ALA A 154 15.52 4.23 -6.76
CA ALA A 154 16.77 4.04 -7.50
C ALA A 154 18.00 4.29 -6.62
N ARG A 155 18.00 5.34 -5.80
CA ARG A 155 19.09 5.67 -4.87
C ARG A 155 19.27 4.65 -3.74
N ARG A 156 18.25 3.86 -3.44
CA ARG A 156 18.27 2.82 -2.41
C ARG A 156 18.82 1.49 -2.94
N LEU A 157 18.70 1.23 -4.23
CA LEU A 157 19.22 0.01 -4.86
C LEU A 157 20.77 0.05 -4.93
N ARG A 158 21.40 -1.08 -4.65
CA ARG A 158 22.80 -1.31 -5.02
C ARG A 158 22.91 -1.69 -6.50
N ASP A 159 24.12 -1.64 -7.03
CA ASP A 159 24.42 -2.19 -8.35
C ASP A 159 24.07 -3.69 -8.38
N GLY A 160 23.32 -4.11 -9.41
CA GLY A 160 22.79 -5.47 -9.55
C GLY A 160 21.57 -5.80 -8.69
N GLY A 161 21.12 -4.88 -7.84
CA GLY A 161 19.88 -5.03 -7.06
C GLY A 161 18.62 -5.01 -7.94
N ARG A 162 17.51 -5.44 -7.35
CA ARG A 162 16.18 -5.46 -7.99
C ARG A 162 15.19 -4.62 -7.21
N GLY A 163 14.33 -3.91 -7.94
CA GLY A 163 13.14 -3.29 -7.37
C GLY A 163 11.89 -4.01 -7.84
N VAL A 164 10.88 -4.08 -6.97
CA VAL A 164 9.56 -4.63 -7.29
C VAL A 164 8.50 -3.64 -6.84
N ILE A 165 7.66 -3.25 -7.79
CA ILE A 165 6.48 -2.43 -7.52
C ILE A 165 5.25 -3.23 -7.94
N GLU A 166 4.25 -3.24 -7.08
CA GLU A 166 2.93 -3.71 -7.41
C GLU A 166 1.97 -2.52 -7.51
N LEU A 167 1.38 -2.33 -8.66
CA LEU A 167 0.55 -1.19 -9.00
C LEU A 167 -0.88 -1.61 -9.30
N SER A 168 -1.86 -0.80 -8.90
CA SER A 168 -3.22 -1.02 -9.39
C SER A 168 -3.29 -0.82 -10.91
N THR A 169 -3.89 -1.78 -11.61
CA THR A 169 -4.17 -1.69 -13.04
C THR A 169 -5.23 -0.61 -13.31
N ARG A 170 -5.41 -0.21 -14.59
CA ARG A 170 -6.47 0.74 -14.93
C ARG A 170 -7.86 0.20 -14.61
N SER A 171 -8.10 -1.10 -14.88
CA SER A 171 -9.34 -1.79 -14.53
C SER A 171 -9.55 -1.85 -13.01
N GLY A 172 -8.51 -2.16 -12.25
CA GLY A 172 -8.52 -2.16 -10.78
C GLY A 172 -8.85 -0.80 -10.20
N VAL A 173 -8.19 0.28 -10.64
CA VAL A 173 -8.50 1.64 -10.17
C VAL A 173 -9.92 2.04 -10.57
N ARG A 174 -10.32 1.81 -11.83
CA ARG A 174 -11.65 2.15 -12.30
C ARG A 174 -12.74 1.44 -11.52
N SER A 175 -12.55 0.15 -11.22
CA SER A 175 -13.51 -0.63 -10.43
C SER A 175 -13.77 -0.04 -9.04
N LYS A 176 -12.77 0.59 -8.41
CA LYS A 176 -12.92 1.31 -7.14
C LYS A 176 -13.80 2.56 -7.30
N GLY A 177 -13.63 3.29 -8.40
CA GLY A 177 -14.39 4.52 -8.68
C GLY A 177 -15.81 4.27 -9.17
N ASP A 178 -16.08 3.15 -9.80
CA ASP A 178 -17.40 2.81 -10.38
C ASP A 178 -18.31 2.07 -9.36
N ARG A 179 -17.90 1.93 -8.09
CA ARG A 179 -18.72 1.29 -7.06
C ARG A 179 -19.95 2.13 -6.74
N PRO A 180 -21.12 1.49 -6.56
CA PRO A 180 -22.35 2.22 -6.19
C PRO A 180 -22.23 2.84 -4.80
N VAL A 181 -23.01 3.89 -4.55
CA VAL A 181 -23.21 4.40 -3.19
C VAL A 181 -23.81 3.30 -2.33
N THR A 182 -23.20 3.04 -1.21
CA THR A 182 -23.62 2.00 -0.27
C THR A 182 -23.61 2.51 1.16
N TRP A 183 -24.33 1.81 2.02
CA TRP A 183 -24.25 2.02 3.46
C TRP A 183 -24.36 0.70 4.20
N TYR A 184 -23.80 0.65 5.40
CA TYR A 184 -23.96 -0.47 6.32
C TYR A 184 -23.86 0.01 7.77
N ALA A 185 -24.40 -0.77 8.70
CA ALA A 185 -24.20 -0.58 10.14
C ALA A 185 -23.35 -1.73 10.68
N ALA A 186 -22.53 -1.43 11.67
CA ALA A 186 -21.67 -2.40 12.35
C ALA A 186 -21.57 -2.06 13.84
N ASP A 187 -21.32 -3.08 14.67
CA ASP A 187 -21.12 -2.93 16.12
C ASP A 187 -19.65 -2.66 16.48
N GLY A 188 -18.76 -2.62 15.50
CA GLY A 188 -17.34 -2.36 15.57
C GLY A 188 -16.65 -2.65 14.24
N GLY A 189 -15.38 -2.31 14.10
CA GLY A 189 -14.56 -2.59 12.92
C GLY A 189 -13.64 -1.43 12.53
N LEU A 190 -13.23 -1.38 11.27
CA LEU A 190 -12.23 -0.44 10.78
C LEU A 190 -12.50 1.03 11.15
N PHE A 191 -13.75 1.46 11.12
CA PHE A 191 -14.10 2.88 11.25
C PHE A 191 -14.42 3.34 12.67
N ALA A 192 -14.87 2.44 13.55
CA ALA A 192 -15.12 2.73 14.97
C ALA A 192 -15.14 1.44 15.79
N ASP A 193 -14.86 1.56 17.11
CA ASP A 193 -14.85 0.42 18.04
C ASP A 193 -16.27 0.01 18.50
N GLY A 194 -17.23 0.94 18.44
CA GLY A 194 -18.63 0.73 18.81
C GLY A 194 -19.59 0.78 17.63
N ALA A 195 -20.89 0.73 17.94
CA ALA A 195 -21.96 0.81 16.93
C ALA A 195 -21.84 2.08 16.07
N HIS A 196 -21.83 1.88 14.77
CA HIS A 196 -21.70 2.98 13.80
C HIS A 196 -22.36 2.67 12.46
N LEU A 197 -22.66 3.73 11.73
CA LEU A 197 -23.13 3.68 10.35
C LEU A 197 -22.03 4.21 9.42
N VAL A 198 -21.76 3.50 8.34
CA VAL A 198 -20.86 3.95 7.27
C VAL A 198 -21.65 4.16 5.99
N MET A 199 -21.50 5.32 5.39
CA MET A 199 -21.97 5.60 4.02
C MET A 199 -20.74 5.77 3.14
N ARG A 200 -20.66 5.03 2.03
CA ARG A 200 -19.58 5.10 1.06
C ARG A 200 -20.10 5.64 -0.26
N GLU A 201 -19.36 6.58 -0.83
CA GLU A 201 -19.49 7.02 -2.21
C GLU A 201 -18.14 6.94 -2.91
N SER A 202 -18.15 6.68 -4.20
CA SER A 202 -16.95 6.60 -5.02
C SER A 202 -17.16 7.25 -6.39
N ARG A 203 -16.07 7.63 -7.05
CA ARG A 203 -16.11 8.19 -8.40
C ARG A 203 -14.80 7.96 -9.14
N TRP A 204 -14.90 7.52 -10.38
CA TRP A 204 -13.81 7.53 -11.33
C TRP A 204 -13.68 8.92 -12.00
N PHE A 205 -12.46 9.42 -12.10
CA PHE A 205 -12.08 10.68 -12.77
C PHE A 205 -11.21 10.35 -13.97
N GLU A 206 -11.80 10.38 -15.17
CA GLU A 206 -11.13 9.99 -16.42
C GLU A 206 -9.99 10.93 -16.78
N ASP A 207 -10.16 12.24 -16.54
CA ASP A 207 -9.21 13.31 -16.87
C ASP A 207 -7.86 13.20 -16.14
N VAL A 208 -7.86 12.64 -14.93
CA VAL A 208 -6.66 12.43 -14.10
C VAL A 208 -6.39 10.96 -13.81
N SER A 209 -7.16 10.06 -14.41
CA SER A 209 -7.03 8.60 -14.24
C SER A 209 -6.98 8.16 -12.77
N ALA A 210 -7.91 8.66 -11.96
CA ALA A 210 -7.96 8.40 -10.53
C ALA A 210 -9.37 7.98 -10.07
N ALA A 211 -9.40 7.09 -9.08
CA ALA A 211 -10.61 6.77 -8.32
C ALA A 211 -10.54 7.44 -6.94
N VAL A 212 -11.64 8.05 -6.54
CA VAL A 212 -11.82 8.60 -5.19
C VAL A 212 -12.91 7.81 -4.50
N GLU A 213 -12.61 7.34 -3.30
CA GLU A 213 -13.57 6.76 -2.37
C GLU A 213 -13.68 7.65 -1.14
N ARG A 214 -14.89 7.82 -0.62
CA ARG A 214 -15.17 8.60 0.58
C ARG A 214 -16.16 7.86 1.47
N TRP A 215 -15.86 7.85 2.75
CA TRP A 215 -16.67 7.26 3.80
C TRP A 215 -17.11 8.34 4.78
N TRP A 216 -18.41 8.36 5.07
CA TRP A 216 -18.99 9.12 6.15
C TRP A 216 -19.28 8.15 7.29
N VAL A 217 -18.65 8.39 8.43
CA VAL A 217 -18.81 7.57 9.63
C VAL A 217 -19.66 8.33 10.64
N VAL A 218 -20.78 7.73 11.01
CA VAL A 218 -21.73 8.25 11.98
C VAL A 218 -21.73 7.32 13.18
N ASP A 219 -21.24 7.79 14.30
CA ASP A 219 -21.27 7.11 15.60
C ASP A 219 -21.82 8.05 16.69
N GLU A 220 -22.00 7.55 17.91
CA GLU A 220 -22.56 8.33 19.01
C GLU A 220 -21.63 9.47 19.47
N SER A 221 -20.34 9.37 19.21
CA SER A 221 -19.31 10.31 19.65
C SER A 221 -19.08 11.46 18.68
N ALA A 222 -19.40 11.28 17.39
CA ALA A 222 -19.06 12.21 16.31
C ALA A 222 -20.24 13.08 15.87
N SER A 223 -20.17 14.38 16.16
CA SER A 223 -21.07 15.39 15.59
C SER A 223 -20.26 16.62 15.18
N PRO A 224 -20.08 16.89 13.89
CA PRO A 224 -20.67 16.23 12.69
C PRO A 224 -20.05 14.84 12.41
N PRO A 225 -20.66 14.05 11.49
CA PRO A 225 -20.10 12.80 11.02
C PRO A 225 -18.66 12.96 10.54
N ARG A 226 -17.78 11.98 10.85
CA ARG A 226 -16.41 11.99 10.37
C ARG A 226 -16.38 11.65 8.88
N MET A 227 -15.58 12.38 8.13
CA MET A 227 -15.33 12.13 6.72
C MET A 227 -13.90 11.59 6.53
N ILE A 228 -13.78 10.46 5.88
CA ILE A 228 -12.52 9.79 5.58
C ILE A 228 -12.51 9.52 4.07
N GLY A 229 -11.37 9.54 3.43
CA GLY A 229 -11.29 9.29 2.00
C GLY A 229 -10.01 8.63 1.55
N SER A 230 -10.03 8.15 0.32
CA SER A 230 -8.88 7.58 -0.37
C SER A 230 -8.88 8.01 -1.82
N THR A 231 -7.72 8.22 -2.39
CA THR A 231 -7.52 8.38 -3.83
C THR A 231 -6.53 7.35 -4.31
N THR A 232 -6.91 6.62 -5.36
CA THR A 232 -6.03 5.67 -6.03
C THR A 232 -5.81 6.17 -7.46
N TRP A 233 -4.55 6.33 -7.88
CA TRP A 233 -4.17 6.77 -9.22
C TRP A 233 -3.68 5.60 -10.07
N TRP A 234 -4.03 5.63 -11.36
CA TRP A 234 -3.42 4.77 -12.36
C TRP A 234 -2.26 5.49 -13.03
N HIS A 235 -1.08 4.89 -12.98
CA HIS A 235 0.17 5.50 -13.48
C HIS A 235 0.61 4.99 -14.86
N GLY A 236 -0.05 3.99 -15.42
CA GLY A 236 0.43 3.21 -16.57
C GLY A 236 0.91 4.02 -17.76
N ALA A 237 0.25 5.14 -18.09
CA ALA A 237 0.66 5.98 -19.21
C ALA A 237 1.99 6.74 -19.00
N HIS A 238 2.34 7.03 -17.73
CA HIS A 238 3.49 7.86 -17.36
C HIS A 238 4.64 7.07 -16.74
N LEU A 239 4.35 5.87 -16.24
CA LEU A 239 5.29 5.10 -15.42
C LEU A 239 6.60 4.78 -16.15
N GLY A 240 6.54 4.28 -17.38
CA GLY A 240 7.74 3.92 -18.14
C GLY A 240 8.69 5.10 -18.39
N GLU A 241 8.14 6.29 -18.58
CA GLU A 241 8.94 7.50 -18.74
C GLU A 241 9.49 7.98 -17.39
N ALA A 242 8.70 7.94 -16.33
CA ALA A 242 9.13 8.25 -14.97
C ALA A 242 10.28 7.33 -14.51
N MET A 243 10.18 6.03 -14.78
CA MET A 243 11.25 5.07 -14.50
C MET A 243 12.54 5.38 -15.26
N ARG A 244 12.44 5.70 -16.56
CA ARG A 244 13.63 6.11 -17.35
C ARG A 244 14.28 7.39 -16.81
N ARG A 245 13.49 8.40 -16.40
CA ARG A 245 14.01 9.62 -15.76
C ARG A 245 14.71 9.31 -14.43
N ALA A 246 14.22 8.34 -13.68
CA ALA A 246 14.84 7.87 -12.44
C ALA A 246 16.09 7.00 -12.67
N GLY A 247 16.48 6.71 -13.92
CA GLY A 247 17.60 5.80 -14.22
C GLY A 247 17.27 4.33 -13.98
N LEU A 248 16.01 3.95 -14.13
CA LEU A 248 15.51 2.59 -13.93
C LEU A 248 15.15 1.92 -15.27
N VAL A 249 15.45 0.63 -15.38
CA VAL A 249 15.09 -0.23 -16.50
C VAL A 249 14.13 -1.31 -16.03
N ILE A 250 13.02 -1.48 -16.73
CA ILE A 250 12.05 -2.54 -16.47
C ILE A 250 12.61 -3.86 -17.01
N ASP A 251 12.79 -4.84 -16.13
CA ASP A 251 13.21 -6.20 -16.47
C ASP A 251 12.02 -7.11 -16.83
N GLY A 252 10.85 -6.87 -16.21
CA GLY A 252 9.65 -7.67 -16.48
C GLY A 252 8.37 -7.05 -15.94
N ARG A 253 7.24 -7.50 -16.51
CA ARG A 253 5.86 -7.19 -16.08
C ARG A 253 5.11 -8.50 -15.87
N PHE A 254 4.40 -8.59 -14.77
CA PHE A 254 3.71 -9.79 -14.32
C PHE A 254 2.33 -9.41 -13.80
N GLY A 255 1.38 -10.37 -13.79
CA GLY A 255 0.04 -10.18 -13.23
C GLY A 255 0.04 -10.15 -11.70
N ASP A 256 1.02 -10.84 -11.10
CA ASP A 256 1.14 -10.92 -9.65
C ASP A 256 2.59 -11.17 -9.19
N LEU A 257 2.77 -11.40 -7.89
CA LEU A 257 4.07 -11.73 -7.27
C LEU A 257 4.39 -13.25 -7.30
N THR A 258 3.88 -13.98 -8.30
CA THR A 258 4.24 -15.37 -8.60
C THR A 258 4.98 -15.50 -9.93
N GLY A 259 5.08 -14.41 -10.68
CA GLY A 259 5.64 -14.39 -12.03
C GLY A 259 4.64 -14.79 -13.11
N ALA A 260 3.35 -14.88 -12.81
CA ALA A 260 2.30 -15.14 -13.78
C ALA A 260 2.22 -14.04 -14.85
N ALA A 261 1.83 -14.40 -16.07
CA ALA A 261 1.60 -13.40 -17.13
C ALA A 261 0.43 -12.48 -16.73
N PRO A 262 0.49 -11.16 -17.10
CA PRO A 262 -0.61 -10.24 -16.84
C PRO A 262 -1.89 -10.67 -17.56
N ASP A 263 -3.04 -10.46 -16.90
CA ASP A 263 -4.39 -10.64 -17.44
C ASP A 263 -5.16 -9.31 -17.40
N ASP A 264 -6.07 -9.09 -18.34
CA ASP A 264 -6.86 -7.84 -18.43
C ASP A 264 -7.78 -7.63 -17.21
N GLY A 265 -8.08 -8.70 -16.47
CA GLY A 265 -8.90 -8.68 -15.26
C GLY A 265 -8.14 -8.45 -13.97
N ASP A 266 -6.82 -8.43 -13.99
CA ASP A 266 -6.00 -8.28 -12.79
C ASP A 266 -6.25 -6.94 -12.10
N GLU A 267 -6.38 -6.96 -10.76
CA GLU A 267 -6.47 -5.73 -9.96
C GLU A 267 -5.13 -5.02 -9.89
N PHE A 268 -4.04 -5.78 -9.88
CA PHE A 268 -2.67 -5.29 -9.81
C PHE A 268 -1.84 -5.79 -10.99
N GLU A 269 -0.78 -5.04 -11.32
CA GLU A 269 0.35 -5.52 -12.12
C GLU A 269 1.64 -5.40 -11.30
N THR A 270 2.53 -6.35 -11.46
CA THR A 270 3.84 -6.38 -10.82
C THR A 270 4.93 -6.01 -11.82
N ILE A 271 5.77 -5.06 -11.46
CA ILE A 271 6.90 -4.59 -12.27
C ILE A 271 8.20 -4.87 -11.54
N VAL A 272 9.07 -5.62 -12.18
CA VAL A 272 10.46 -5.83 -11.74
C VAL A 272 11.37 -4.90 -12.51
N PHE A 273 12.28 -4.22 -11.81
CA PHE A 273 13.20 -3.27 -12.40
C PHE A 273 14.58 -3.29 -11.73
N ARG A 274 15.55 -2.66 -12.37
CA ARG A 274 16.93 -2.47 -11.88
C ARG A 274 17.46 -1.10 -12.26
N LEU A 275 18.66 -0.76 -11.79
CA LEU A 275 19.40 0.39 -12.29
C LEU A 275 19.79 0.20 -13.77
N ALA A 276 19.83 1.32 -14.52
CA ALA A 276 20.15 1.35 -15.95
C ALA A 276 21.61 0.98 -16.24
#